data_9688ca5a1428c89f5b4dfb181006017c
#
_entry.id   9688ca5a1428c89f5b4dfb181006017c
#
_cell.length_a   1.000
_cell.length_b   1.000
_cell.length_c   1.000
_cell.angle_alpha   90.00
_cell.angle_beta   90.00
_cell.angle_gamma   90.00
#
_symmetry.space_group_name_H-M   'P 1'
#
loop_
_entity.id
_entity.type
_entity.pdbx_description
1 polymer ?
#
loop_
_entity_poly.entity_id
_entity_poly.type
_entity_poly.pdbx_seq_one_letter_code
_entity_poly.pdbx_strand_id
1 'polypeptide(L)'
;LNYAKIEAKMRLLQNVIYKNYLFDEKETDVEDGIYKGMMSGLGDPYSVYYTADEYKKLTEETSGQYSGIGAVLNQDPDTKISRIVTVFPGSPAEEAGLKPDDILYQVAGKDVTGENLDVLVASYIRGAEGTSVEIKVLRGDKHEELTFNVTRRNIVMPTVESEMKANKIGYIRVFQFDTVTPD
;
A
#
# COMPACT_ATOMS: atom_id res chain seq x y z
N LEU A 1 -0.51 29.56 -23.30
CA LEU A 1 -0.12 28.33 -24.01
C LEU A 1 -0.63 28.37 -25.45
N ASN A 2 0.20 27.96 -26.42
CA ASN A 2 -0.22 27.82 -27.81
C ASN A 2 -0.67 26.38 -28.07
N TYR A 3 -1.95 26.11 -27.86
CA TYR A 3 -2.51 24.76 -27.94
C TYR A 3 -2.34 24.12 -29.32
N ALA A 4 -2.49 24.88 -30.41
CA ALA A 4 -2.33 24.35 -31.76
C ALA A 4 -0.89 23.84 -32.01
N LYS A 5 0.12 24.58 -31.50
CA LYS A 5 1.52 24.16 -31.59
C LYS A 5 1.80 22.91 -30.74
N ILE A 6 1.18 22.85 -29.54
CA ILE A 6 1.32 21.71 -28.63
C ILE A 6 0.70 20.47 -29.28
N GLU A 7 -0.53 20.57 -29.77
CA GLU A 7 -1.22 19.46 -30.46
C GLU A 7 -0.42 18.93 -31.66
N ALA A 8 0.05 19.83 -32.52
CA ALA A 8 0.86 19.43 -33.68
C ALA A 8 2.12 18.67 -33.27
N LYS A 9 2.77 19.09 -32.17
CA LYS A 9 3.98 18.41 -31.65
C LYS A 9 3.64 17.06 -31.04
N MET A 10 2.53 16.96 -30.31
CA MET A 10 2.06 15.71 -29.70
C MET A 10 1.73 14.68 -30.77
N ARG A 11 1.00 15.05 -31.83
CA ARG A 11 0.72 14.17 -32.98
C ARG A 11 2.01 13.66 -33.66
N LEU A 12 3.01 14.52 -33.78
CA LEU A 12 4.30 14.11 -34.33
C LEU A 12 5.01 13.09 -33.44
N LEU A 13 5.03 13.33 -32.12
CA LEU A 13 5.62 12.40 -31.16
C LEU A 13 4.88 11.06 -31.13
N GLN A 14 3.56 11.09 -31.12
CA GLN A 14 2.72 9.89 -31.18
C GLN A 14 3.05 9.03 -32.43
N ASN A 15 3.19 9.67 -33.59
CA ASN A 15 3.59 8.97 -34.81
C ASN A 15 5.00 8.34 -34.72
N VAL A 16 5.94 9.00 -34.02
CA VAL A 16 7.28 8.46 -33.81
C VAL A 16 7.25 7.26 -32.89
N ILE A 17 6.49 7.34 -31.79
CA ILE A 17 6.28 6.24 -30.85
C ILE A 17 5.66 5.06 -31.59
N TYR A 18 4.52 5.26 -32.24
CA TYR A 18 3.80 4.21 -32.96
C TYR A 18 4.67 3.46 -34.01
N LYS A 19 5.61 4.17 -34.65
CA LYS A 19 6.49 3.56 -35.68
C LYS A 19 7.70 2.85 -35.12
N ASN A 20 8.21 3.25 -33.95
CA ASN A 20 9.54 2.85 -33.50
C ASN A 20 9.53 2.18 -32.12
N TYR A 21 8.44 2.27 -31.36
CA TYR A 21 8.36 1.62 -30.06
C TYR A 21 8.07 0.12 -30.22
N LEU A 22 8.84 -0.70 -29.53
CA LEU A 22 8.85 -2.15 -29.71
C LEU A 22 7.89 -2.89 -28.78
N PHE A 23 7.32 -2.18 -27.80
CA PHE A 23 6.43 -2.75 -26.80
C PHE A 23 5.03 -2.18 -26.95
N ASP A 24 4.04 -2.90 -26.40
CA ASP A 24 2.67 -2.38 -26.33
C ASP A 24 2.61 -1.18 -25.40
N GLU A 25 2.08 -0.06 -25.89
CA GLU A 25 1.79 1.11 -25.08
C GLU A 25 0.34 1.08 -24.61
N LYS A 26 0.11 1.60 -23.41
CA LYS A 26 -1.23 1.91 -22.96
C LYS A 26 -1.49 3.39 -23.21
N GLU A 27 -2.52 3.67 -23.98
CA GLU A 27 -2.89 5.05 -24.34
C GLU A 27 -3.13 5.92 -23.09
N THR A 28 -3.75 5.35 -22.05
CA THR A 28 -3.96 6.01 -20.75
C THR A 28 -2.67 6.40 -20.05
N ASP A 29 -1.62 5.57 -20.12
CA ASP A 29 -0.34 5.85 -19.46
C ASP A 29 0.38 7.02 -20.16
N VAL A 30 0.23 7.15 -21.47
CA VAL A 30 0.77 8.27 -22.26
C VAL A 30 0.04 9.58 -21.94
N GLU A 31 -1.29 9.55 -21.85
CA GLU A 31 -2.10 10.71 -21.46
C GLU A 31 -1.76 11.20 -20.05
N ASP A 32 -1.70 10.31 -19.08
CA ASP A 32 -1.32 10.63 -17.71
C ASP A 32 0.11 11.21 -17.64
N GLY A 33 1.02 10.70 -18.46
CA GLY A 33 2.36 11.24 -18.63
C GLY A 33 2.38 12.69 -19.13
N ILE A 34 1.46 13.07 -20.02
CA ILE A 34 1.31 14.43 -20.51
C ILE A 34 0.84 15.36 -19.37
N TYR A 35 -0.18 14.96 -18.61
CA TYR A 35 -0.70 15.75 -17.48
C TYR A 35 0.35 15.93 -16.40
N LYS A 36 1.09 14.87 -16.05
CA LYS A 36 2.21 14.93 -15.11
C LYS A 36 3.33 15.84 -15.60
N GLY A 37 3.68 15.76 -16.89
CA GLY A 37 4.68 16.62 -17.51
C GLY A 37 4.29 18.09 -17.50
N MET A 38 3.00 18.39 -17.67
CA MET A 38 2.47 19.77 -17.62
C MET A 38 2.65 20.38 -16.22
N MET A 39 2.34 19.62 -15.17
CA MET A 39 2.53 20.07 -13.78
C MET A 39 4.02 20.17 -13.43
N SER A 40 4.83 19.20 -13.83
CA SER A 40 6.28 19.22 -13.64
C SER A 40 6.94 20.46 -14.28
N GLY A 41 6.39 20.95 -15.38
CA GLY A 41 6.86 22.16 -16.07
C GLY A 41 6.72 23.46 -15.26
N LEU A 42 5.99 23.46 -14.15
CA LEU A 42 5.89 24.59 -13.21
C LEU A 42 7.15 24.77 -12.37
N GLY A 43 7.98 23.71 -12.20
CA GLY A 43 9.15 23.73 -11.35
C GLY A 43 8.85 23.79 -9.84
N ASP A 44 7.60 23.56 -9.47
CA ASP A 44 7.15 23.53 -8.09
C ASP A 44 6.96 22.08 -7.62
N PRO A 45 7.73 21.60 -6.61
CA PRO A 45 7.66 20.22 -6.14
C PRO A 45 6.32 19.85 -5.46
N TYR A 46 5.52 20.85 -5.07
CA TYR A 46 4.22 20.64 -4.42
C TYR A 46 3.05 20.59 -5.42
N SER A 47 3.29 21.00 -6.67
CA SER A 47 2.28 20.96 -7.74
C SER A 47 2.38 19.64 -8.49
N VAL A 48 1.54 18.67 -8.14
CA VAL A 48 1.56 17.33 -8.70
C VAL A 48 0.20 16.99 -9.30
N TYR A 49 0.20 16.32 -10.45
CA TYR A 49 -0.99 15.64 -10.98
C TYR A 49 -1.02 14.20 -10.50
N TYR A 50 -2.13 13.80 -9.94
CA TYR A 50 -2.41 12.43 -9.55
C TYR A 50 -3.52 11.86 -10.41
N THR A 51 -3.36 10.64 -10.91
CA THR A 51 -4.48 9.86 -11.44
C THR A 51 -5.49 9.56 -10.34
N ALA A 52 -6.69 9.10 -10.70
CA ALA A 52 -7.71 8.74 -9.72
C ALA A 52 -7.21 7.68 -8.72
N ASP A 53 -6.47 6.68 -9.21
CA ASP A 53 -5.92 5.61 -8.37
C ASP A 53 -4.76 6.10 -7.49
N GLU A 54 -3.89 6.96 -8.01
CA GLU A 54 -2.80 7.57 -7.22
C GLU A 54 -3.36 8.50 -6.14
N TYR A 55 -4.39 9.30 -6.47
CA TYR A 55 -5.03 10.17 -5.51
C TYR A 55 -5.75 9.39 -4.40
N LYS A 56 -6.39 8.27 -4.76
CA LYS A 56 -7.00 7.37 -3.78
C LYS A 56 -5.94 6.80 -2.82
N LYS A 57 -4.81 6.31 -3.34
CA LYS A 57 -3.70 5.82 -2.51
C LYS A 57 -3.15 6.91 -1.58
N LEU A 58 -2.90 8.11 -2.12
CA LEU A 58 -2.45 9.25 -1.33
C LEU A 58 -3.44 9.57 -0.19
N THR A 59 -4.74 9.55 -0.49
CA THR A 59 -5.78 9.82 0.50
C THR A 59 -5.81 8.73 1.58
N GLU A 60 -5.68 7.46 1.20
CA GLU A 60 -5.58 6.34 2.15
C GLU A 60 -4.34 6.49 3.05
N GLU A 61 -3.19 6.83 2.48
CA GLU A 61 -1.94 7.02 3.23
C GLU A 61 -1.99 8.21 4.19
N THR A 62 -2.61 9.32 3.78
CA THR A 62 -2.70 10.54 4.61
C THR A 62 -3.86 10.53 5.59
N SER A 63 -4.88 9.71 5.36
CA SER A 63 -6.00 9.56 6.30
C SER A 63 -5.65 8.72 7.53
N GLY A 64 -4.57 7.95 7.48
CA GLY A 64 -4.24 6.96 8.50
C GLY A 64 -5.23 5.77 8.55
N GLN A 65 -6.09 5.64 7.53
CA GLN A 65 -7.12 4.61 7.45
C GLN A 65 -6.96 3.81 6.16
N TYR A 66 -7.06 2.50 6.25
CA TYR A 66 -7.08 1.63 5.07
C TYR A 66 -7.93 0.38 5.33
N SER A 67 -8.50 -0.18 4.27
CA SER A 67 -9.23 -1.44 4.39
C SER A 67 -8.28 -2.63 4.25
N GLY A 68 -8.20 -3.43 5.29
CA GLY A 68 -7.28 -4.55 5.38
C GLY A 68 -7.48 -5.42 6.61
N ILE A 69 -6.43 -6.11 7.01
CA ILE A 69 -6.45 -7.07 8.12
C ILE A 69 -5.93 -6.51 9.45
N GLY A 70 -5.19 -5.41 9.45
CA GLY A 70 -4.62 -4.81 10.67
C GLY A 70 -3.35 -5.51 11.16
N ALA A 71 -2.43 -5.78 10.25
CA ALA A 71 -1.11 -6.29 10.55
C ALA A 71 -0.03 -5.55 9.76
N VAL A 72 1.14 -5.40 10.35
CA VAL A 72 2.35 -4.89 9.69
C VAL A 72 3.16 -6.07 9.18
N LEU A 73 3.49 -6.04 7.92
CA LEU A 73 4.33 -7.04 7.27
C LEU A 73 5.72 -6.47 7.01
N ASN A 74 6.73 -7.31 7.10
CA ASN A 74 8.07 -7.04 6.61
C ASN A 74 8.51 -8.16 5.69
N GLN A 75 9.38 -7.85 4.75
CA GLN A 75 9.94 -8.81 3.82
C GLN A 75 11.46 -8.78 3.90
N ASP A 76 12.04 -9.95 4.00
CA ASP A 76 13.48 -10.11 3.87
C ASP A 76 13.92 -9.78 2.44
N PRO A 77 14.88 -8.88 2.24
CA PRO A 77 15.26 -8.40 0.93
C PRO A 77 15.90 -9.45 0.03
N ASP A 78 16.54 -10.44 0.62
CA ASP A 78 17.28 -11.48 -0.10
C ASP A 78 16.41 -12.70 -0.41
N THR A 79 15.68 -13.19 0.59
CA THR A 79 14.84 -14.40 0.46
C THR A 79 13.43 -14.10 -0.03
N LYS A 80 12.99 -12.83 0.01
CA LYS A 80 11.62 -12.41 -0.27
C LYS A 80 10.56 -13.07 0.64
N ILE A 81 10.98 -13.60 1.78
CA ILE A 81 10.05 -14.16 2.77
C ILE A 81 9.32 -13.01 3.47
N SER A 82 7.99 -13.03 3.41
CA SER A 82 7.12 -12.06 4.07
C SER A 82 6.68 -12.57 5.44
N ARG A 83 6.83 -11.73 6.46
CA ARG A 83 6.55 -12.07 7.86
C ARG A 83 5.70 -10.99 8.52
N ILE A 84 4.81 -11.39 9.42
CA ILE A 84 4.09 -10.47 10.29
C ILE A 84 5.04 -9.94 11.37
N VAL A 85 5.18 -8.61 11.45
CA VAL A 85 5.97 -7.95 12.50
C VAL A 85 5.10 -7.54 13.68
N THR A 86 3.91 -6.99 13.36
CA THR A 86 2.98 -6.50 14.37
C THR A 86 1.56 -6.82 13.96
N VAL A 87 0.73 -7.21 14.91
CA VAL A 87 -0.72 -7.33 14.77
C VAL A 87 -1.35 -6.25 15.64
N PHE A 88 -2.24 -5.44 15.06
CA PHE A 88 -2.86 -4.35 15.80
C PHE A 88 -3.93 -4.88 16.75
N PRO A 89 -3.98 -4.37 17.98
CA PRO A 89 -5.03 -4.73 18.94
C PRO A 89 -6.44 -4.44 18.39
N GLY A 90 -7.36 -5.37 18.58
CA GLY A 90 -8.75 -5.27 18.10
C GLY A 90 -8.89 -5.39 16.57
N SER A 91 -7.83 -5.75 15.86
CA SER A 91 -7.85 -5.92 14.41
C SER A 91 -8.41 -7.27 13.97
N PRO A 92 -8.88 -7.39 12.71
CA PRO A 92 -9.28 -8.67 12.14
C PRO A 92 -8.19 -9.74 12.19
N ALA A 93 -6.93 -9.35 12.05
CA ALA A 93 -5.79 -10.27 12.14
C ALA A 93 -5.65 -10.85 13.56
N GLU A 94 -5.80 -10.02 14.60
CA GLU A 94 -5.78 -10.49 15.98
C GLU A 94 -6.96 -11.41 16.28
N GLU A 95 -8.17 -11.01 15.89
CA GLU A 95 -9.39 -11.81 16.08
C GLU A 95 -9.32 -13.18 15.39
N ALA A 96 -8.70 -13.23 14.22
CA ALA A 96 -8.46 -14.48 13.49
C ALA A 96 -7.36 -15.34 14.13
N GLY A 97 -6.51 -14.76 14.99
CA GLY A 97 -5.42 -15.47 15.67
C GLY A 97 -4.07 -15.44 14.97
N LEU A 98 -3.87 -14.53 14.01
CA LEU A 98 -2.56 -14.24 13.45
C LEU A 98 -1.65 -13.63 14.53
N LYS A 99 -0.35 -13.89 14.45
CA LYS A 99 0.62 -13.46 15.46
C LYS A 99 1.88 -12.88 14.80
N PRO A 100 2.64 -12.05 15.54
CA PRO A 100 3.99 -11.72 15.13
C PRO A 100 4.81 -13.00 14.86
N ASP A 101 5.74 -12.89 13.92
CA ASP A 101 6.59 -13.95 13.42
C ASP A 101 5.92 -15.02 12.54
N ASP A 102 4.63 -14.95 12.27
CA ASP A 102 3.98 -15.77 11.26
C ASP A 102 4.57 -15.47 9.87
N ILE A 103 5.02 -16.48 9.17
CA ILE A 103 5.55 -16.40 7.81
C ILE A 103 4.41 -16.68 6.83
N LEU A 104 4.09 -15.72 5.95
CA LEU A 104 3.07 -15.90 4.92
C LEU A 104 3.63 -16.74 3.78
N TYR A 105 2.93 -17.82 3.40
CA TYR A 105 3.29 -18.61 2.24
C TYR A 105 2.17 -18.74 1.20
N GLN A 106 0.90 -18.60 1.61
CA GLN A 106 -0.24 -18.58 0.68
C GLN A 106 -1.29 -17.56 1.12
N VAL A 107 -1.81 -16.75 0.18
CA VAL A 107 -2.86 -15.77 0.42
C VAL A 107 -3.87 -15.83 -0.73
N ALA A 108 -5.17 -15.91 -0.40
CA ALA A 108 -6.25 -16.04 -1.35
C ALA A 108 -6.05 -17.20 -2.36
N GLY A 109 -5.50 -18.32 -1.88
CA GLY A 109 -5.21 -19.50 -2.70
C GLY A 109 -3.95 -19.40 -3.56
N LYS A 110 -3.23 -18.29 -3.56
CA LYS A 110 -1.99 -18.10 -4.32
C LYS A 110 -0.78 -18.26 -3.43
N ASP A 111 0.24 -18.96 -3.92
CA ASP A 111 1.57 -18.97 -3.32
C ASP A 111 2.16 -17.56 -3.42
N VAL A 112 2.57 -17.01 -2.29
CA VAL A 112 3.17 -15.68 -2.17
C VAL A 112 4.64 -15.72 -1.78
N THR A 113 5.24 -16.91 -1.82
CA THR A 113 6.65 -17.11 -1.55
C THR A 113 7.48 -16.44 -2.66
N GLY A 114 8.30 -15.45 -2.30
CA GLY A 114 9.09 -14.70 -3.27
C GLY A 114 8.35 -13.56 -3.98
N GLU A 115 7.05 -13.35 -3.71
CA GLU A 115 6.31 -12.21 -4.26
C GLU A 115 6.79 -10.89 -3.63
N ASN A 116 6.75 -9.80 -4.39
CA ASN A 116 7.06 -8.47 -3.87
C ASN A 116 6.04 -8.05 -2.80
N LEU A 117 6.53 -7.47 -1.69
CA LEU A 117 5.68 -7.09 -0.56
C LEU A 117 4.56 -6.11 -0.95
N ASP A 118 4.86 -5.13 -1.80
CA ASP A 118 3.86 -4.14 -2.22
C ASP A 118 2.75 -4.81 -3.05
N VAL A 119 3.13 -5.76 -3.92
CA VAL A 119 2.18 -6.56 -4.71
C VAL A 119 1.35 -7.45 -3.79
N LEU A 120 2.00 -8.14 -2.84
CA LEU A 120 1.33 -8.98 -1.84
C LEU A 120 0.28 -8.18 -1.06
N VAL A 121 0.66 -7.02 -0.53
CA VAL A 121 -0.23 -6.17 0.26
C VAL A 121 -1.35 -5.61 -0.60
N ALA A 122 -1.04 -5.00 -1.74
CA ALA A 122 -2.01 -4.29 -2.57
C ALA A 122 -3.00 -5.23 -3.27
N SER A 123 -2.52 -6.40 -3.74
CA SER A 123 -3.34 -7.29 -4.57
C SER A 123 -4.07 -8.38 -3.78
N TYR A 124 -3.56 -8.77 -2.60
CA TYR A 124 -4.07 -9.93 -1.89
C TYR A 124 -4.51 -9.64 -0.45
N ILE A 125 -3.77 -8.81 0.30
CA ILE A 125 -4.08 -8.51 1.71
C ILE A 125 -5.16 -7.43 1.82
N ARG A 126 -4.96 -6.30 1.14
CA ARG A 126 -5.97 -5.22 1.08
C ARG A 126 -7.16 -5.64 0.23
N GLY A 127 -8.27 -4.97 0.40
CA GLY A 127 -9.48 -5.19 -0.38
C GLY A 127 -10.67 -4.50 0.23
N ALA A 128 -11.85 -4.66 -0.39
CA ALA A 128 -13.06 -4.02 0.08
C ALA A 128 -13.42 -4.47 1.50
N GLU A 129 -13.88 -3.53 2.33
CA GLU A 129 -14.38 -3.81 3.67
C GLU A 129 -15.49 -4.88 3.64
N GLY A 130 -15.50 -5.75 4.63
CA GLY A 130 -16.42 -6.88 4.73
C GLY A 130 -16.10 -8.10 3.88
N THR A 131 -15.10 -8.02 2.99
CA THR A 131 -14.63 -9.20 2.25
C THR A 131 -13.65 -10.01 3.08
N SER A 132 -13.60 -11.33 2.86
CA SER A 132 -12.68 -12.22 3.58
C SER A 132 -11.51 -12.64 2.71
N VAL A 133 -10.38 -12.87 3.35
CA VAL A 133 -9.17 -13.43 2.72
C VAL A 133 -8.68 -14.62 3.52
N GLU A 134 -8.40 -15.72 2.83
CA GLU A 134 -7.71 -16.86 3.43
C GLU A 134 -6.21 -16.60 3.42
N ILE A 135 -5.59 -16.74 4.59
CA ILE A 135 -4.14 -16.56 4.80
C ILE A 135 -3.58 -17.83 5.42
N LYS A 136 -2.59 -18.42 4.77
CA LYS A 136 -1.86 -19.54 5.33
C LYS A 136 -0.46 -19.12 5.70
N VAL A 137 -0.07 -19.52 6.91
CA VAL A 137 1.21 -19.15 7.50
C VAL A 137 1.95 -20.37 8.00
N LEU A 138 3.26 -20.21 8.12
CA LEU A 138 4.15 -21.11 8.86
C LEU A 138 4.47 -20.47 10.20
N ARG A 139 4.18 -21.14 11.30
CA ARG A 139 4.39 -20.64 12.66
C ARG A 139 5.42 -21.44 13.43
N GLY A 140 6.29 -20.72 14.14
CA GLY A 140 7.30 -21.28 15.03
C GLY A 140 8.40 -22.06 14.33
N ASP A 141 9.35 -22.60 15.11
CA ASP A 141 10.54 -23.30 14.60
C ASP A 141 10.21 -24.58 13.83
N LYS A 142 9.06 -25.18 14.10
CA LYS A 142 8.59 -26.39 13.42
C LYS A 142 7.85 -26.11 12.12
N HIS A 143 7.68 -24.82 11.75
CA HIS A 143 6.95 -24.38 10.58
C HIS A 143 5.54 -25.02 10.50
N GLU A 144 4.80 -24.97 11.61
CA GLU A 144 3.42 -25.47 11.64
C GLU A 144 2.56 -24.69 10.65
N GLU A 145 1.90 -25.41 9.75
CA GLU A 145 1.00 -24.81 8.78
C GLU A 145 -0.34 -24.48 9.42
N LEU A 146 -0.71 -23.20 9.41
CA LEU A 146 -1.96 -22.72 9.95
C LEU A 146 -2.72 -21.94 8.88
N THR A 147 -4.06 -22.08 8.88
CA THR A 147 -4.94 -21.39 7.96
C THR A 147 -5.89 -20.48 8.73
N PHE A 148 -5.97 -19.23 8.30
CA PHE A 148 -6.82 -18.21 8.89
C PHE A 148 -7.71 -17.57 7.83
N ASN A 149 -9.01 -17.37 8.15
CA ASN A 149 -9.93 -16.59 7.35
C ASN A 149 -10.12 -15.24 8.03
N VAL A 150 -9.64 -14.17 7.39
CA VAL A 150 -9.64 -12.83 7.97
C VAL A 150 -10.60 -11.95 7.20
N THR A 151 -11.59 -11.38 7.88
CA THR A 151 -12.54 -10.43 7.28
C THR A 151 -11.94 -9.04 7.32
N ARG A 152 -11.77 -8.41 6.15
CA ARG A 152 -11.21 -7.06 6.05
C ARG A 152 -12.13 -6.03 6.67
N ARG A 153 -11.54 -5.11 7.41
CA ARG A 153 -12.23 -3.93 7.98
C ARG A 153 -11.44 -2.67 7.69
N ASN A 154 -12.08 -1.54 7.90
CA ASN A 154 -11.35 -0.27 7.96
C ASN A 154 -10.44 -0.29 9.21
N ILE A 155 -9.14 -0.14 8.99
CA ILE A 155 -8.12 -0.15 10.03
C ILE A 155 -7.65 1.28 10.23
N VAL A 156 -7.74 1.75 11.48
CA VAL A 156 -7.12 3.01 11.90
C VAL A 156 -5.75 2.68 12.46
N MET A 157 -4.69 3.21 11.84
CA MET A 157 -3.35 3.03 12.36
C MET A 157 -3.15 3.90 13.60
N PRO A 158 -2.70 3.32 14.73
CA PRO A 158 -2.36 4.11 15.89
C PRO A 158 -1.16 5.01 15.56
N THR A 159 -1.37 6.31 15.51
CA THR A 159 -0.32 7.30 15.24
C THR A 159 0.29 7.87 16.51
N VAL A 160 -0.35 7.61 17.66
CA VAL A 160 0.08 8.11 18.98
C VAL A 160 0.00 6.96 19.98
N GLU A 161 1.03 6.86 20.80
CA GLU A 161 1.03 6.05 22.03
C GLU A 161 1.27 6.96 23.22
N SER A 162 0.59 6.68 24.33
CA SER A 162 0.81 7.38 25.59
C SER A 162 0.88 6.43 26.77
N GLU A 163 1.76 6.71 27.69
CA GLU A 163 1.87 6.00 28.95
C GLU A 163 2.19 6.94 30.11
N MET A 164 1.71 6.58 31.29
CA MET A 164 2.11 7.26 32.53
C MET A 164 3.28 6.50 33.16
N LYS A 165 4.47 7.10 33.13
CA LYS A 165 5.66 6.53 33.77
C LYS A 165 5.68 6.78 35.28
N ALA A 166 6.64 6.17 35.98
CA ALA A 166 6.89 6.44 37.39
C ALA A 166 7.03 7.95 37.64
N ASN A 167 6.67 8.38 38.85
CA ASN A 167 6.71 9.80 39.28
C ASN A 167 5.73 10.74 38.55
N LYS A 168 4.64 10.19 37.99
CA LYS A 168 3.59 10.96 37.27
C LYS A 168 4.11 11.70 36.04
N ILE A 169 5.10 11.11 35.35
CA ILE A 169 5.60 11.64 34.08
C ILE A 169 4.75 11.04 32.96
N GLY A 170 4.02 11.88 32.22
CA GLY A 170 3.33 11.50 30.98
C GLY A 170 4.36 11.34 29.85
N TYR A 171 4.32 10.20 29.17
CA TYR A 171 5.11 9.95 27.95
C TYR A 171 4.17 9.84 26.77
N ILE A 172 4.39 10.62 25.73
CA ILE A 172 3.64 10.58 24.49
C ILE A 172 4.65 10.35 23.35
N ARG A 173 4.36 9.36 22.53
CA ARG A 173 5.11 9.06 21.30
C ARG A 173 4.21 9.24 20.11
N VAL A 174 4.57 10.13 19.22
CA VAL A 174 3.89 10.33 17.93
C VAL A 174 4.73 9.65 16.87
N PHE A 175 4.16 8.68 16.15
CA PHE A 175 4.83 7.95 15.08
C PHE A 175 4.71 8.67 13.74
N GLN A 176 3.53 9.28 13.52
CA GLN A 176 3.19 9.94 12.27
C GLN A 176 2.11 11.00 12.55
N PHE A 177 2.08 12.04 11.72
CA PHE A 177 1.04 13.06 11.76
C PHE A 177 0.08 12.83 10.61
N ASP A 178 -1.05 12.21 10.90
CA ASP A 178 -2.14 11.95 9.98
C ASP A 178 -3.41 12.68 10.42
N THR A 179 -4.46 12.58 9.61
CA THR A 179 -5.77 13.17 9.93
C THR A 179 -6.34 12.65 11.26
N VAL A 180 -6.01 11.40 11.64
CA VAL A 180 -6.46 10.74 12.88
C VAL A 180 -5.55 11.02 14.08
N THR A 181 -4.43 11.71 13.92
CA THR A 181 -3.47 11.96 15.01
C THR A 181 -4.00 12.88 16.12
N PRO A 182 -4.87 13.89 15.86
CA PRO A 182 -5.41 14.76 16.90
C PRO A 182 -6.45 14.12 17.81
N ASP A 183 -7.08 13.01 17.41
CA ASP A 183 -8.18 12.33 18.10
C ASP A 183 -7.65 11.27 19.09
#